data_412acb64ea8021df7d7cf9f920f5c85f
#
_entry.id   412acb64ea8021df7d7cf9f920f5c85f
#
_cell.length_a   1.000
_cell.length_b   1.000
_cell.length_c   1.000
_cell.angle_alpha   90.00
_cell.angle_beta   90.00
_cell.angle_gamma   90.00
#
_symmetry.space_group_name_H-M   'P 1'
#
loop_
_entity.id
_entity.type
_entity.pdbx_description
1 polymer ?
#
loop_
_entity_poly.entity_id
_entity_poly.type
_entity_poly.pdbx_seq_one_letter_code
_entity_poly.pdbx_strand_id
1 'polypeptide(L)'
;TVGYGDKAPVTLPGRLVALVWMFASVILVAGFTAAIASSLTVRHLETEIRGPGDLPGRRIASVAGSSSEAYLRRKGLPFDALPSAKDAILAVARGDADAAVYDAPLLRYLARIEGEGQVAVLPGVFEKQGYAIALPRDSELRKPVNQALLRIVASADWEETLRSYLGD
;
A
#
# COMPACT_ATOMS: atom_id res chain seq x y z
N THR A 1 23.44 -16.78 -27.39
CA THR A 1 23.51 -15.94 -26.16
C THR A 1 24.03 -16.70 -24.94
N VAL A 2 24.02 -18.05 -24.92
CA VAL A 2 24.53 -18.85 -23.77
C VAL A 2 26.07 -18.89 -23.73
N GLY A 3 26.74 -18.87 -24.90
CA GLY A 3 28.18 -18.74 -24.97
C GLY A 3 29.00 -20.00 -24.70
N TYR A 4 28.40 -21.20 -24.85
CA TYR A 4 29.10 -22.47 -24.60
C TYR A 4 30.36 -22.65 -25.48
N GLY A 5 30.42 -22.05 -26.70
CA GLY A 5 31.62 -22.05 -27.55
C GLY A 5 31.94 -23.36 -28.27
N ASP A 6 31.19 -24.43 -27.97
CA ASP A 6 31.42 -25.78 -28.52
C ASP A 6 30.73 -26.02 -29.89
N LYS A 7 29.76 -25.16 -30.26
CA LYS A 7 29.03 -25.23 -31.52
C LYS A 7 29.09 -23.89 -32.27
N ALA A 8 29.57 -23.91 -33.46
CA ALA A 8 29.59 -22.77 -34.36
C ALA A 8 29.21 -23.17 -35.78
N PRO A 9 28.53 -22.30 -36.54
CA PRO A 9 28.18 -22.60 -37.95
C PRO A 9 29.43 -22.64 -38.80
N VAL A 10 29.61 -23.75 -39.53
CA VAL A 10 30.77 -24.00 -40.39
C VAL A 10 30.53 -23.50 -41.81
N THR A 11 29.29 -23.40 -42.27
CA THR A 11 28.91 -22.97 -43.62
C THR A 11 28.70 -21.46 -43.72
N LEU A 12 29.01 -20.84 -44.87
CA LEU A 12 28.81 -19.41 -45.07
C LEU A 12 27.36 -18.96 -44.86
N PRO A 13 26.32 -19.63 -45.41
CA PRO A 13 24.92 -19.29 -45.16
C PRO A 13 24.56 -19.46 -43.66
N GLY A 14 25.09 -20.49 -42.99
CA GLY A 14 24.87 -20.69 -41.56
C GLY A 14 25.44 -19.55 -40.72
N ARG A 15 26.59 -18.99 -41.08
CA ARG A 15 27.18 -17.82 -40.40
C ARG A 15 26.33 -16.56 -40.57
N LEU A 16 25.74 -16.35 -41.75
CA LEU A 16 24.85 -15.20 -41.99
C LEU A 16 23.59 -15.30 -41.14
N VAL A 17 22.97 -16.49 -41.09
CA VAL A 17 21.79 -16.73 -40.23
C VAL A 17 22.14 -16.52 -38.75
N ALA A 18 23.27 -17.04 -38.31
CA ALA A 18 23.74 -16.85 -36.93
C ALA A 18 23.97 -15.37 -36.58
N LEU A 19 24.54 -14.61 -37.52
CA LEU A 19 24.79 -13.17 -37.35
C LEU A 19 23.46 -12.43 -37.16
N VAL A 20 22.47 -12.64 -38.01
CA VAL A 20 21.14 -12.03 -37.87
C VAL A 20 20.49 -12.43 -36.55
N TRP A 21 20.58 -13.71 -36.18
CA TRP A 21 20.00 -14.22 -34.93
C TRP A 21 20.67 -13.66 -33.67
N MET A 22 21.99 -13.47 -33.70
CA MET A 22 22.73 -12.83 -32.59
C MET A 22 22.23 -11.41 -32.34
N PHE A 23 22.09 -10.59 -33.39
CA PHE A 23 21.52 -9.24 -33.22
C PHE A 23 20.09 -9.26 -32.73
N ALA A 24 19.25 -10.10 -33.33
CA ALA A 24 17.85 -10.23 -32.90
C ALA A 24 17.72 -10.64 -31.43
N SER A 25 18.52 -11.60 -30.97
CA SER A 25 18.48 -12.07 -29.58
C SER A 25 18.93 -11.00 -28.59
N VAL A 26 19.95 -10.20 -28.91
CA VAL A 26 20.40 -9.10 -28.05
C VAL A 26 19.31 -8.01 -27.95
N ILE A 27 18.68 -7.64 -29.07
CA ILE A 27 17.59 -6.66 -29.08
C ILE A 27 16.40 -7.17 -28.28
N LEU A 28 16.03 -8.45 -28.42
CA LEU A 28 14.94 -9.07 -27.68
C LEU A 28 15.17 -9.04 -26.15
N VAL A 29 16.36 -9.46 -25.71
CA VAL A 29 16.70 -9.48 -24.28
C VAL A 29 16.78 -8.07 -23.74
N ALA A 30 17.41 -7.14 -24.45
CA ALA A 30 17.47 -5.73 -24.05
C ALA A 30 16.07 -5.09 -23.96
N GLY A 31 15.22 -5.33 -24.96
CA GLY A 31 13.83 -4.85 -24.95
C GLY A 31 13.00 -5.41 -23.80
N PHE A 32 13.13 -6.71 -23.53
CA PHE A 32 12.45 -7.35 -22.39
C PHE A 32 12.90 -6.75 -21.05
N THR A 33 14.22 -6.59 -20.87
CA THR A 33 14.77 -5.98 -19.65
C THR A 33 14.32 -4.52 -19.49
N ALA A 34 14.32 -3.74 -20.58
CA ALA A 34 13.83 -2.37 -20.57
C ALA A 34 12.33 -2.28 -20.26
N ALA A 35 11.50 -3.19 -20.79
CA ALA A 35 10.07 -3.25 -20.51
C ALA A 35 9.78 -3.56 -19.04
N ILE A 36 10.51 -4.50 -18.43
CA ILE A 36 10.40 -4.80 -17.00
C ILE A 36 10.83 -3.60 -16.16
N ALA A 37 12.00 -3.02 -16.45
CA ALA A 37 12.51 -1.84 -15.73
C ALA A 37 11.53 -0.66 -15.84
N SER A 38 10.97 -0.40 -17.02
CA SER A 38 9.96 0.64 -17.24
C SER A 38 8.70 0.39 -16.45
N SER A 39 8.17 -0.84 -16.45
CA SER A 39 6.93 -1.17 -15.72
C SER A 39 7.09 -1.02 -14.20
N LEU A 40 8.26 -1.35 -13.66
CA LEU A 40 8.58 -1.16 -12.24
C LEU A 40 8.77 0.33 -11.89
N THR A 41 9.41 1.09 -12.76
CA THR A 41 9.67 2.52 -12.56
C THR A 41 8.39 3.34 -12.64
N VAL A 42 7.51 3.07 -13.62
CA VAL A 42 6.22 3.77 -13.78
C VAL A 42 5.32 3.54 -12.55
N ARG A 43 5.25 2.32 -12.02
CA ARG A 43 4.50 2.04 -10.78
C ARG A 43 5.04 2.82 -9.57
N HIS A 44 6.35 3.12 -9.51
CA HIS A 44 6.94 3.92 -8.44
C HIS A 44 6.79 5.44 -8.64
N LEU A 45 6.71 5.92 -9.88
CA LEU A 45 6.64 7.36 -10.16
C LEU A 45 5.20 7.91 -10.16
N GLU A 46 4.19 7.09 -10.46
CA GLU A 46 2.80 7.55 -10.57
C GLU A 46 2.07 7.70 -9.23
N THR A 47 2.62 7.22 -8.10
CA THR A 47 1.92 7.23 -6.82
C THR A 47 2.79 7.67 -5.65
N GLU A 48 3.67 8.65 -5.80
CA GLU A 48 4.35 9.24 -4.64
C GLU A 48 3.43 10.20 -3.88
N ILE A 49 2.36 9.68 -3.27
CA ILE A 49 1.62 10.38 -2.25
C ILE A 49 2.45 10.28 -0.96
N ARG A 50 3.03 11.39 -0.53
CA ARG A 50 3.86 11.47 0.69
C ARG A 50 3.06 11.97 1.90
N GLY A 51 1.89 12.56 1.64
CA GLY A 51 1.06 13.11 2.70
C GLY A 51 -0.26 13.70 2.20
N PRO A 52 -1.04 14.28 3.10
CA PRO A 52 -2.36 14.84 2.78
C PRO A 52 -2.33 15.97 1.73
N GLY A 53 -1.17 16.64 1.58
CA GLY A 53 -0.99 17.70 0.58
C GLY A 53 -1.01 17.20 -0.86
N ASP A 54 -0.72 15.92 -1.09
CA ASP A 54 -0.63 15.31 -2.41
C ASP A 54 -1.94 14.64 -2.86
N LEU A 55 -2.98 14.70 -2.02
CA LEU A 55 -4.30 14.13 -2.30
C LEU A 55 -5.11 14.88 -3.38
N PRO A 56 -4.98 16.22 -3.58
CA PRO A 56 -5.70 16.92 -4.65
C PRO A 56 -5.43 16.31 -6.02
N GLY A 57 -6.52 16.03 -6.76
CA GLY A 57 -6.46 15.41 -8.09
C GLY A 57 -6.22 13.91 -8.12
N ARG A 58 -6.13 13.25 -6.97
CA ARG A 58 -6.03 11.79 -6.85
C ARG A 58 -7.40 11.15 -6.64
N ARG A 59 -7.53 9.89 -7.04
CA ARG A 59 -8.70 9.07 -6.74
C ARG A 59 -8.59 8.58 -5.30
N ILE A 60 -9.43 9.09 -4.43
CA ILE A 60 -9.36 8.83 -2.99
C ILE A 60 -10.51 7.91 -2.61
N ALA A 61 -10.23 6.84 -1.88
CA ALA A 61 -11.21 6.00 -1.22
C ALA A 61 -11.30 6.34 0.28
N SER A 62 -12.50 6.32 0.85
CA SER A 62 -12.71 6.46 2.29
C SER A 62 -13.94 5.66 2.72
N VAL A 63 -14.14 5.52 4.03
CA VAL A 63 -15.28 4.77 4.57
C VAL A 63 -16.46 5.71 4.81
N ALA A 64 -17.62 5.32 4.31
CA ALA A 64 -18.87 6.07 4.49
C ALA A 64 -19.20 6.27 5.97
N GLY A 65 -19.68 7.48 6.33
CA GLY A 65 -20.05 7.83 7.70
C GLY A 65 -18.89 8.00 8.68
N SER A 66 -17.65 7.98 8.20
CA SER A 66 -16.46 8.09 9.04
C SER A 66 -16.02 9.55 9.28
N SER A 67 -15.16 9.74 10.30
CA SER A 67 -14.46 11.01 10.52
C SER A 67 -13.55 11.38 9.35
N SER A 68 -12.99 10.40 8.67
CA SER A 68 -12.16 10.58 7.48
C SER A 68 -12.97 11.12 6.31
N GLU A 69 -14.19 10.61 6.09
CA GLU A 69 -15.13 11.20 5.14
C GLU A 69 -15.42 12.67 5.48
N ALA A 70 -15.74 12.97 6.74
CA ALA A 70 -16.00 14.33 7.18
C ALA A 70 -14.78 15.25 6.95
N TYR A 71 -13.56 14.75 7.16
CA TYR A 71 -12.32 15.48 6.86
C TYR A 71 -12.19 15.79 5.37
N LEU A 72 -12.35 14.79 4.49
CA LEU A 72 -12.22 14.97 3.05
C LEU A 72 -13.26 15.97 2.51
N ARG A 73 -14.50 15.90 3.00
CA ARG A 73 -15.56 16.88 2.68
C ARG A 73 -15.17 18.31 3.10
N ARG A 74 -14.66 18.47 4.34
CA ARG A 74 -14.19 19.79 4.82
C ARG A 74 -13.05 20.37 3.98
N LYS A 75 -12.20 19.49 3.43
CA LYS A 75 -11.08 19.89 2.55
C LYS A 75 -11.50 20.07 1.10
N GLY A 76 -12.74 19.79 0.74
CA GLY A 76 -13.23 19.88 -0.64
C GLY A 76 -12.57 18.86 -1.58
N LEU A 77 -12.06 17.76 -1.04
CA LEU A 77 -11.43 16.69 -1.82
C LEU A 77 -12.50 15.69 -2.29
N PRO A 78 -12.59 15.39 -3.59
CA PRO A 78 -13.46 14.34 -4.10
C PRO A 78 -12.96 12.97 -3.64
N PHE A 79 -13.87 12.08 -3.30
CA PHE A 79 -13.54 10.73 -2.86
C PHE A 79 -14.71 9.76 -3.10
N ASP A 80 -14.40 8.48 -3.18
CA ASP A 80 -15.35 7.39 -3.24
C ASP A 80 -15.62 6.89 -1.81
N ALA A 81 -16.91 6.95 -1.39
CA ALA A 81 -17.34 6.45 -0.09
C ALA A 81 -17.64 4.96 -0.18
N LEU A 82 -16.83 4.14 0.46
CA LEU A 82 -16.94 2.68 0.46
C LEU A 82 -17.55 2.16 1.76
N PRO A 83 -18.16 0.95 1.74
CA PRO A 83 -18.82 0.39 2.90
C PRO A 83 -17.88 0.06 4.07
N SER A 84 -16.63 -0.33 3.78
CA SER A 84 -15.70 -0.75 4.81
C SER A 84 -14.25 -0.32 4.52
N ALA A 85 -13.40 -0.32 5.56
CA ALA A 85 -11.98 -0.07 5.43
C ALA A 85 -11.26 -1.16 4.60
N LYS A 86 -11.75 -2.40 4.63
CA LYS A 86 -11.27 -3.48 3.78
C LYS A 86 -11.49 -3.14 2.31
N ASP A 87 -12.69 -2.69 1.95
CA ASP A 87 -12.99 -2.31 0.55
C ASP A 87 -12.09 -1.15 0.09
N ALA A 88 -11.81 -0.18 0.98
CA ALA A 88 -10.91 0.92 0.67
C ALA A 88 -9.46 0.46 0.41
N ILE A 89 -8.93 -0.47 1.21
CA ILE A 89 -7.60 -1.07 1.00
C ILE A 89 -7.57 -1.88 -0.31
N LEU A 90 -8.58 -2.69 -0.56
CA LEU A 90 -8.66 -3.49 -1.78
C LEU A 90 -8.80 -2.62 -3.04
N ALA A 91 -9.49 -1.48 -2.95
CA ALA A 91 -9.57 -0.53 -4.07
C ALA A 91 -8.18 0.03 -4.42
N VAL A 92 -7.36 0.36 -3.42
CA VAL A 92 -5.97 0.78 -3.66
C VAL A 92 -5.11 -0.37 -4.20
N ALA A 93 -5.20 -1.56 -3.62
CA ALA A 93 -4.43 -2.72 -4.07
C ALA A 93 -4.71 -3.09 -5.54
N ARG A 94 -5.96 -2.93 -5.99
CA ARG A 94 -6.37 -3.18 -7.38
C ARG A 94 -6.08 -2.01 -8.33
N GLY A 95 -5.70 -0.84 -7.81
CA GLY A 95 -5.49 0.36 -8.60
C GLY A 95 -6.78 1.09 -8.99
N ASP A 96 -7.91 0.76 -8.36
CA ASP A 96 -9.19 1.47 -8.52
C ASP A 96 -9.15 2.85 -7.86
N ALA A 97 -8.38 2.98 -6.77
CA ALA A 97 -8.06 4.23 -6.08
C ALA A 97 -6.54 4.42 -5.95
N ASP A 98 -6.10 5.68 -5.89
CA ASP A 98 -4.68 6.03 -5.73
C ASP A 98 -4.29 6.11 -4.24
N ALA A 99 -5.26 6.39 -3.37
CA ALA A 99 -5.07 6.46 -1.92
C ALA A 99 -6.33 6.07 -1.16
N ALA A 100 -6.16 5.49 0.01
CA ALA A 100 -7.23 5.31 1.01
C ALA A 100 -6.96 6.22 2.22
N VAL A 101 -7.97 6.95 2.66
CA VAL A 101 -7.90 7.82 3.84
C VAL A 101 -8.83 7.29 4.90
N TYR A 102 -8.26 6.78 5.99
CA TYR A 102 -9.02 6.24 7.11
C TYR A 102 -8.17 6.20 8.38
N ASP A 103 -8.65 5.54 9.41
CA ASP A 103 -8.00 5.32 10.68
C ASP A 103 -6.66 4.58 10.53
N ALA A 104 -5.55 5.19 10.99
CA ALA A 104 -4.22 4.70 10.72
C ALA A 104 -3.94 3.30 11.31
N PRO A 105 -4.29 2.97 12.57
CA PRO A 105 -4.12 1.64 13.10
C PRO A 105 -4.87 0.57 12.29
N LEU A 106 -6.11 0.85 11.90
CA LEU A 106 -6.90 -0.09 11.12
C LEU A 106 -6.37 -0.25 9.70
N LEU A 107 -5.91 0.83 9.07
CA LEU A 107 -5.25 0.75 7.76
C LEU A 107 -3.96 -0.08 7.82
N ARG A 108 -3.13 0.09 8.84
CA ARG A 108 -1.91 -0.72 9.02
C ARG A 108 -2.22 -2.21 9.17
N TYR A 109 -3.18 -2.53 10.01
CA TYR A 109 -3.62 -3.91 10.19
C TYR A 109 -4.14 -4.52 8.89
N LEU A 110 -5.07 -3.84 8.21
CA LEU A 110 -5.68 -4.32 6.96
C LEU A 110 -4.69 -4.38 5.79
N ALA A 111 -3.79 -3.41 5.66
CA ALA A 111 -2.76 -3.43 4.63
C ALA A 111 -1.87 -4.67 4.77
N ARG A 112 -1.61 -5.11 6.01
CA ARG A 112 -0.79 -6.30 6.29
C ARG A 112 -1.51 -7.60 5.94
N ILE A 113 -2.82 -7.72 6.22
CA ILE A 113 -3.56 -8.98 6.05
C ILE A 113 -4.27 -9.10 4.70
N GLU A 114 -4.66 -7.98 4.09
CA GLU A 114 -5.47 -7.94 2.88
C GLU A 114 -4.74 -7.25 1.70
N GLY A 115 -3.72 -6.44 1.99
CA GLY A 115 -3.02 -5.63 0.99
C GLY A 115 -1.98 -6.40 0.16
N GLU A 116 -1.70 -7.67 0.48
CA GLU A 116 -0.78 -8.56 -0.26
C GLU A 116 0.58 -7.92 -0.61
N GLY A 117 1.06 -6.97 0.20
CA GLY A 117 2.28 -6.21 -0.04
C GLY A 117 2.17 -5.13 -1.15
N GLN A 118 0.98 -4.91 -1.70
CA GLN A 118 0.73 -3.91 -2.75
C GLN A 118 0.34 -2.54 -2.20
N VAL A 119 0.01 -2.46 -0.91
CA VAL A 119 -0.42 -1.22 -0.24
C VAL A 119 0.56 -0.90 0.88
N ALA A 120 1.02 0.36 0.90
CA ALA A 120 1.84 0.90 1.98
C ALA A 120 1.07 1.97 2.76
N VAL A 121 1.15 1.94 4.08
CA VAL A 121 0.56 2.98 4.92
C VAL A 121 1.62 4.03 5.25
N LEU A 122 1.34 5.29 4.91
CA LEU A 122 2.24 6.39 5.16
C LEU A 122 2.37 6.69 6.67
N PRO A 123 3.55 7.08 7.15
CA PRO A 123 3.78 7.31 8.58
C PRO A 123 3.07 8.56 9.13
N GLY A 124 2.60 9.46 8.26
CA GLY A 124 1.96 10.72 8.66
C GLY A 124 0.54 10.52 9.19
N VAL A 125 0.25 11.04 10.37
CA VAL A 125 -1.10 11.16 10.93
C VAL A 125 -1.49 12.62 10.97
N PHE A 126 -2.63 12.98 10.38
CA PHE A 126 -3.04 14.37 10.21
C PHE A 126 -4.30 14.79 10.98
N GLU A 127 -5.14 13.85 11.42
CA GLU A 127 -6.23 14.10 12.38
C GLU A 127 -6.11 13.12 13.55
N LYS A 128 -5.69 13.63 14.71
CA LYS A 128 -5.58 12.80 15.92
C LYS A 128 -6.97 12.50 16.47
N GLN A 129 -7.24 11.23 16.71
CA GLN A 129 -8.49 10.76 17.32
C GLN A 129 -8.18 10.00 18.60
N GLY A 130 -9.05 10.17 19.61
CA GLY A 130 -9.00 9.38 20.83
C GLY A 130 -9.94 8.19 20.72
N TYR A 131 -9.44 7.01 21.05
CA TYR A 131 -10.28 5.84 21.22
C TYR A 131 -10.93 5.83 22.61
N ALA A 132 -12.15 5.39 22.68
CA ALA A 132 -12.86 5.26 23.94
C ALA A 132 -13.76 4.02 23.94
N ILE A 133 -14.00 3.47 25.12
CA ILE A 133 -14.98 2.42 25.35
C ILE A 133 -16.29 3.07 25.76
N ALA A 134 -17.36 2.82 25.01
CA ALA A 134 -18.69 3.29 25.37
C ALA A 134 -19.30 2.38 26.43
N LEU A 135 -19.80 2.98 27.48
CA LEU A 135 -20.49 2.31 28.58
C LEU A 135 -21.84 3.01 28.84
N PRO A 136 -22.84 2.32 29.37
CA PRO A 136 -24.07 2.97 29.86
C PRO A 136 -23.73 4.10 30.84
N ARG A 137 -24.57 5.16 30.85
CA ARG A 137 -24.27 6.41 31.57
C ARG A 137 -23.91 6.17 33.05
N ASP A 138 -24.60 5.28 33.72
CA ASP A 138 -24.46 5.00 35.17
C ASP A 138 -23.75 3.65 35.43
N SER A 139 -22.93 3.20 34.48
CA SER A 139 -22.22 1.93 34.61
C SER A 139 -21.14 1.98 35.71
N GLU A 140 -21.23 1.07 36.66
CA GLU A 140 -20.21 0.86 37.70
C GLU A 140 -18.87 0.40 37.12
N LEU A 141 -18.86 -0.13 35.88
CA LEU A 141 -17.67 -0.58 35.17
C LEU A 141 -16.77 0.56 34.71
N ARG A 142 -17.25 1.82 34.65
CA ARG A 142 -16.46 2.94 34.14
C ARG A 142 -15.13 3.12 34.87
N LYS A 143 -15.15 3.09 36.21
CA LYS A 143 -13.93 3.26 37.01
C LYS A 143 -12.95 2.09 36.88
N PRO A 144 -13.38 0.82 37.06
CA PRO A 144 -12.48 -0.31 36.92
C PRO A 144 -11.95 -0.47 35.48
N VAL A 145 -12.74 -0.21 34.44
CA VAL A 145 -12.29 -0.24 33.04
C VAL A 145 -11.21 0.83 32.78
N ASN A 146 -11.44 2.07 33.23
CA ASN A 146 -10.42 3.12 33.07
C ASN A 146 -9.12 2.79 33.80
N GLN A 147 -9.20 2.22 35.01
CA GLN A 147 -8.01 1.79 35.75
C GLN A 147 -7.27 0.63 35.05
N ALA A 148 -7.98 -0.29 34.45
CA ALA A 148 -7.40 -1.38 33.68
C ALA A 148 -6.71 -0.86 32.41
N LEU A 149 -7.38 0.03 31.66
CA LEU A 149 -6.81 0.66 30.46
C LEU A 149 -5.52 1.42 30.78
N LEU A 150 -5.52 2.23 31.83
CA LEU A 150 -4.31 2.99 32.22
C LEU A 150 -3.13 2.06 32.56
N ARG A 151 -3.41 0.92 33.22
CA ARG A 151 -2.36 -0.07 33.54
C ARG A 151 -1.84 -0.76 32.29
N ILE A 152 -2.74 -1.15 31.38
CA ILE A 152 -2.36 -1.85 30.15
C ILE A 152 -1.55 -0.92 29.24
N VAL A 153 -2.03 0.30 29.01
CA VAL A 153 -1.36 1.27 28.12
C VAL A 153 0.01 1.70 28.67
N ALA A 154 0.20 1.68 29.99
CA ALA A 154 1.48 1.99 30.64
C ALA A 154 2.42 0.76 30.73
N SER A 155 2.00 -0.43 30.33
CA SER A 155 2.83 -1.63 30.41
C SER A 155 3.72 -1.81 29.16
N ALA A 156 4.85 -2.50 29.31
CA ALA A 156 5.73 -2.87 28.21
C ALA A 156 5.02 -3.82 27.20
N ASP A 157 4.14 -4.67 27.69
CA ASP A 157 3.34 -5.60 26.89
C ASP A 157 2.42 -4.88 25.88
N TRP A 158 2.06 -3.63 26.17
CA TRP A 158 1.25 -2.81 25.26
C TRP A 158 1.99 -2.49 23.96
N GLU A 159 3.26 -2.10 24.05
CA GLU A 159 4.08 -1.84 22.88
C GLU A 159 4.31 -3.09 22.04
N GLU A 160 4.51 -4.24 22.69
CA GLU A 160 4.63 -5.52 22.00
C GLU A 160 3.32 -5.91 21.29
N THR A 161 2.19 -5.69 21.96
CA THR A 161 0.88 -5.89 21.36
C THR A 161 0.69 -4.99 20.13
N LEU A 162 1.00 -3.71 20.21
CA LEU A 162 0.91 -2.80 19.07
C LEU A 162 1.78 -3.26 17.90
N ARG A 163 3.03 -3.65 18.15
CA ARG A 163 3.92 -4.18 17.12
C ARG A 163 3.41 -5.45 16.48
N SER A 164 2.83 -6.35 17.25
CA SER A 164 2.29 -7.61 16.71
C SER A 164 1.13 -7.39 15.73
N TYR A 165 0.28 -6.40 15.98
CA TYR A 165 -0.88 -6.11 15.13
C TYR A 165 -0.61 -5.09 14.04
N LEU A 166 0.16 -4.04 14.32
CA LEU A 166 0.33 -2.88 13.45
C LEU A 166 1.66 -2.91 12.66
N GLY A 167 2.59 -3.78 13.05
CA GLY A 167 3.96 -3.79 12.51
C GLY A 167 4.84 -2.71 13.18
N ASP A 168 6.08 -2.61 12.76
CA ASP A 168 7.06 -1.60 13.20
C ASP A 168 6.79 -0.25 12.56
#